data_b6081654a3441fb754e6f2e83bd91e52
#
_entry.id   b6081654a3441fb754e6f2e83bd91e52
#
_cell.length_a   1.000
_cell.length_b   1.000
_cell.length_c   1.000
_cell.angle_alpha   90.00
_cell.angle_beta   90.00
_cell.angle_gamma   90.00
#
_symmetry.space_group_name_H-M   'P 1'
#
loop_
_entity.id
_entity.type
_entity.pdbx_description
1 polymer ?
#
loop_
_entity_poly.entity_id
_entity_poly.type
_entity_poly.pdbx_seq_one_letter_code
_entity_poly.pdbx_strand_id
1 'polypeptide(L)'
;MTSENERLLKNIKEEKTVNQISLEMNISNKKIFQRIKNLSVNGYSFSRQYYYNGDIKYILNKSFNDDDLTNRIIMDNDKNVFQALVVSDLHLGSYLERLDCLNLMYDYCIKNDIHIIINAGDLVNGMFGCPNNICSYEEQARYLLKNYPFDKNILNFVTLGNHDADSLFSSGLDLAKILYYNRHDIVPLGYASGKIDVKGESILIKHRIKSQQSNNSNLENDSSFLVLNGHLHKFSVSNTGNLNIYVPSLSDIVLENASNTIPSFLKFQITFSGHMASLVDVEQLIVSNNKISVIGDTTLYVSTKTKSENTKQSNKQSNSNPPRNKTLERVKNKYIGKH
;
A
#
# COMPACT_ATOMS: atom_id res chain seq x y z
N MET A 1 35.71 -5.74 2.43
CA MET A 1 34.45 -5.77 3.23
C MET A 1 34.81 -5.56 4.69
N THR A 2 34.03 -4.86 5.51
CA THR A 2 34.34 -4.73 6.95
C THR A 2 33.89 -6.02 7.66
N SER A 3 34.56 -6.39 8.76
CA SER A 3 34.21 -7.57 9.57
C SER A 3 32.75 -7.54 10.05
N GLU A 4 32.20 -6.35 10.30
CA GLU A 4 30.81 -6.15 10.69
C GLU A 4 29.80 -6.41 9.54
N ASN A 5 30.17 -6.09 8.29
CA ASN A 5 29.34 -6.43 7.12
C ASN A 5 29.36 -7.94 6.83
N GLU A 6 30.48 -8.62 7.05
CA GLU A 6 30.58 -10.08 6.96
C GLU A 6 29.69 -10.75 8.00
N ARG A 7 29.71 -10.24 9.24
CA ARG A 7 28.83 -10.72 10.31
C ARG A 7 27.35 -10.49 9.99
N LEU A 8 27.00 -9.33 9.41
CA LEU A 8 25.64 -9.04 8.98
C LEU A 8 25.18 -10.00 7.86
N LEU A 9 25.99 -10.20 6.84
CA LEU A 9 25.69 -11.14 5.74
C LEU A 9 25.57 -12.59 6.24
N LYS A 10 26.36 -12.99 7.24
CA LYS A 10 26.21 -14.31 7.88
C LYS A 10 24.83 -14.43 8.53
N ASN A 11 24.42 -13.46 9.33
CA ASN A 11 23.12 -13.46 9.99
C ASN A 11 21.94 -13.47 8.99
N ILE A 12 22.07 -12.73 7.87
CA ILE A 12 21.07 -12.75 6.79
C ILE A 12 20.99 -14.15 6.15
N LYS A 13 22.13 -14.82 5.90
CA LYS A 13 22.18 -16.19 5.37
C LYS A 13 21.62 -17.23 6.36
N GLU A 14 21.67 -16.96 7.66
CA GLU A 14 21.04 -17.75 8.71
C GLU A 14 19.54 -17.43 8.87
N GLU A 15 18.97 -16.65 7.95
CA GLU A 15 17.56 -16.27 7.87
C GLU A 15 17.01 -15.54 9.11
N LYS A 16 17.86 -14.86 9.85
CA LYS A 16 17.47 -14.06 11.03
C LYS A 16 16.69 -12.80 10.62
N THR A 17 15.73 -12.42 11.42
CA THR A 17 15.00 -11.17 11.26
C THR A 17 15.84 -9.98 11.72
N VAL A 18 15.43 -8.76 11.33
CA VAL A 18 16.15 -7.53 11.70
C VAL A 18 16.24 -7.37 13.22
N ASN A 19 15.17 -7.70 13.96
CA ASN A 19 15.17 -7.61 15.42
C ASN A 19 16.14 -8.63 16.03
N GLN A 20 16.20 -9.86 15.51
CA GLN A 20 17.18 -10.88 15.96
C GLN A 20 18.62 -10.46 15.69
N ILE A 21 18.89 -9.92 14.48
CA ILE A 21 20.20 -9.38 14.11
C ILE A 21 20.60 -8.21 15.01
N SER A 22 19.65 -7.32 15.30
CA SER A 22 19.86 -6.18 16.19
C SER A 22 20.32 -6.62 17.59
N LEU A 23 19.66 -7.62 18.15
CA LEU A 23 20.04 -8.18 19.46
C LEU A 23 21.42 -8.84 19.41
N GLU A 24 21.69 -9.68 18.42
CA GLU A 24 22.93 -10.44 18.33
C GLU A 24 24.16 -9.56 18.03
N MET A 25 23.98 -8.57 17.18
CA MET A 25 25.06 -7.64 16.83
C MET A 25 25.18 -6.47 17.80
N ASN A 26 24.22 -6.28 18.72
CA ASN A 26 24.11 -5.15 19.63
C ASN A 26 24.16 -3.80 18.90
N ILE A 27 23.40 -3.67 17.82
CA ILE A 27 23.26 -2.44 17.02
C ILE A 27 21.78 -2.18 16.73
N SER A 28 21.42 -0.90 16.57
CA SER A 28 20.02 -0.53 16.27
C SER A 28 19.58 -1.00 14.87
N ASN A 29 18.27 -1.24 14.70
CA ASN A 29 17.67 -1.56 13.41
C ASN A 29 18.02 -0.51 12.34
N LYS A 30 18.05 0.78 12.70
CA LYS A 30 18.47 1.87 11.82
C LYS A 30 19.89 1.65 11.27
N LYS A 31 20.82 1.18 12.10
CA LYS A 31 22.20 0.89 11.69
C LYS A 31 22.26 -0.35 10.78
N ILE A 32 21.42 -1.36 11.02
CA ILE A 32 21.28 -2.53 10.13
C ILE A 32 20.80 -2.08 8.76
N PHE A 33 19.72 -1.31 8.69
CA PHE A 33 19.16 -0.80 7.44
C PHE A 33 20.17 0.03 6.65
N GLN A 34 20.93 0.90 7.31
CA GLN A 34 21.97 1.68 6.66
C GLN A 34 23.07 0.78 6.05
N ARG A 35 23.44 -0.30 6.74
CA ARG A 35 24.42 -1.28 6.23
C ARG A 35 23.88 -2.06 5.06
N ILE A 36 22.62 -2.50 5.11
CA ILE A 36 21.96 -3.18 3.98
C ILE A 36 21.90 -2.25 2.77
N LYS A 37 21.53 -0.97 2.95
CA LYS A 37 21.58 0.04 1.89
C LYS A 37 22.97 0.15 1.27
N ASN A 38 24.02 0.23 2.09
CA ASN A 38 25.40 0.31 1.61
C ASN A 38 25.81 -0.97 0.87
N LEU A 39 25.40 -2.14 1.33
CA LEU A 39 25.64 -3.41 0.63
C LEU A 39 24.90 -3.43 -0.72
N SER A 40 23.67 -2.93 -0.79
CA SER A 40 22.93 -2.84 -2.06
C SER A 40 23.62 -1.93 -3.08
N VAL A 41 24.15 -0.80 -2.65
CA VAL A 41 24.97 0.10 -3.49
C VAL A 41 26.23 -0.62 -4.01
N ASN A 42 26.79 -1.58 -3.25
CA ASN A 42 27.95 -2.38 -3.61
C ASN A 42 27.57 -3.69 -4.36
N GLY A 43 26.38 -3.78 -4.93
CA GLY A 43 25.98 -4.86 -5.83
C GLY A 43 25.31 -6.06 -5.17
N TYR A 44 25.00 -6.01 -3.87
CA TYR A 44 24.19 -7.05 -3.23
C TYR A 44 22.71 -6.79 -3.48
N SER A 45 21.97 -7.84 -3.88
CA SER A 45 20.51 -7.78 -4.04
C SER A 45 19.82 -8.48 -2.88
N PHE A 46 18.77 -7.84 -2.34
CA PHE A 46 18.00 -8.36 -1.23
C PHE A 46 16.51 -8.29 -1.54
N SER A 47 15.77 -9.36 -1.27
CA SER A 47 14.32 -9.34 -1.11
C SER A 47 13.94 -9.23 0.37
N ARG A 48 12.68 -8.87 0.65
CA ARG A 48 12.18 -8.64 2.00
C ARG A 48 10.99 -9.55 2.27
N GLN A 49 10.92 -10.10 3.47
CA GLN A 49 9.74 -10.74 4.02
C GLN A 49 9.26 -9.92 5.21
N TYR A 50 7.95 -9.73 5.31
CA TYR A 50 7.31 -8.91 6.32
C TYR A 50 6.53 -9.79 7.28
N TYR A 51 6.70 -9.56 8.59
CA TYR A 51 6.02 -10.31 9.63
C TYR A 51 4.93 -9.47 10.28
N TYR A 52 3.87 -10.11 10.71
CA TYR A 52 2.72 -9.45 11.33
C TYR A 52 3.07 -8.66 12.60
N ASN A 53 4.10 -9.06 13.32
CA ASN A 53 4.63 -8.35 14.48
C ASN A 53 5.50 -7.12 14.13
N GLY A 54 5.50 -6.67 12.89
CA GLY A 54 6.27 -5.53 12.41
C GLY A 54 7.74 -5.81 12.10
N ASP A 55 8.21 -7.05 12.21
CA ASP A 55 9.60 -7.40 11.90
C ASP A 55 9.81 -7.63 10.40
N ILE A 56 11.07 -7.55 9.97
CA ILE A 56 11.50 -7.73 8.58
C ILE A 56 12.60 -8.78 8.54
N LYS A 57 12.54 -9.70 7.58
CA LYS A 57 13.65 -10.58 7.23
C LYS A 57 14.17 -10.23 5.84
N TYR A 58 15.49 -10.06 5.72
CA TYR A 58 16.15 -9.89 4.43
C TYR A 58 16.65 -11.24 3.92
N ILE A 59 16.47 -11.46 2.62
CA ILE A 59 16.96 -12.63 1.90
C ILE A 59 17.95 -12.16 0.86
N LEU A 60 19.16 -12.73 0.87
CA LEU A 60 20.18 -12.44 -0.14
C LEU A 60 19.83 -13.18 -1.44
N ASN A 61 19.56 -12.44 -2.50
CA ASN A 61 19.23 -13.01 -3.80
C ASN A 61 20.48 -13.50 -4.53
N LYS A 62 20.39 -14.67 -5.17
CA LYS A 62 21.44 -15.23 -6.00
C LYS A 62 21.41 -14.69 -7.44
N SER A 63 20.29 -14.18 -7.88
CA SER A 63 20.07 -13.60 -9.22
C SER A 63 18.99 -12.52 -9.11
N PHE A 64 19.03 -11.55 -10.03
CA PHE A 64 17.97 -10.54 -10.18
C PHE A 64 16.76 -11.18 -10.89
N ASN A 65 15.95 -11.95 -10.19
CA ASN A 65 14.63 -12.34 -10.67
C ASN A 65 13.59 -11.52 -9.89
N ASP A 66 12.88 -10.65 -10.61
CA ASP A 66 11.84 -9.75 -10.05
C ASP A 66 10.54 -10.48 -9.61
N ASP A 67 10.45 -11.81 -9.79
CA ASP A 67 9.19 -12.56 -9.73
C ASP A 67 8.68 -12.90 -8.31
N ASP A 68 9.42 -12.57 -7.24
CA ASP A 68 9.04 -12.94 -5.87
C ASP A 68 8.68 -11.75 -4.94
N LEU A 69 8.34 -10.60 -5.49
CA LEU A 69 7.86 -9.44 -4.71
C LEU A 69 6.36 -9.56 -4.37
N THR A 70 5.93 -10.68 -3.84
CA THR A 70 4.63 -10.73 -3.18
C THR A 70 4.76 -10.00 -1.85
N ASN A 71 4.04 -8.89 -1.68
CA ASN A 71 3.93 -8.17 -0.42
C ASN A 71 3.11 -9.00 0.58
N ARG A 72 3.64 -10.17 0.93
CA ARG A 72 3.03 -11.12 1.85
C ARG A 72 3.36 -10.73 3.28
N ILE A 73 2.33 -10.67 4.12
CA ILE A 73 2.47 -10.54 5.57
C ILE A 73 2.39 -11.94 6.19
N ILE A 74 3.47 -12.34 6.83
CA ILE A 74 3.58 -13.65 7.48
C ILE A 74 2.99 -13.52 8.89
N MET A 75 1.95 -14.27 9.16
CA MET A 75 1.34 -14.42 10.47
C MET A 75 1.83 -15.70 11.14
N ASP A 76 1.85 -15.71 12.48
CA ASP A 76 2.05 -16.94 13.24
C ASP A 76 0.91 -17.94 12.94
N ASN A 77 1.24 -19.22 12.86
CA ASN A 77 0.28 -20.27 12.43
C ASN A 77 -0.95 -20.39 13.33
N ASP A 78 -0.81 -20.08 14.60
CA ASP A 78 -1.87 -20.13 15.62
C ASP A 78 -2.76 -18.87 15.64
N LYS A 79 -2.33 -17.78 15.00
CA LYS A 79 -3.10 -16.54 14.92
C LYS A 79 -4.11 -16.61 13.78
N ASN A 80 -5.39 -16.43 14.12
CA ASN A 80 -6.51 -16.40 13.17
C ASN A 80 -7.09 -14.99 12.97
N VAL A 81 -6.51 -13.99 13.60
CA VAL A 81 -6.98 -12.60 13.52
C VAL A 81 -5.84 -11.73 13.03
N PHE A 82 -6.09 -11.01 11.94
CA PHE A 82 -5.21 -9.97 11.42
C PHE A 82 -5.79 -8.60 11.75
N GLN A 83 -5.02 -7.74 12.38
CA GLN A 83 -5.39 -6.36 12.68
C GLN A 83 -4.47 -5.38 11.96
N ALA A 84 -5.04 -4.27 11.47
CA ALA A 84 -4.29 -3.17 10.91
C ALA A 84 -5.03 -1.84 11.18
N LEU A 85 -4.32 -0.72 11.14
CA LEU A 85 -4.96 0.57 10.88
C LEU A 85 -4.94 0.85 9.38
N VAL A 86 -6.00 1.47 8.89
CA VAL A 86 -6.11 1.89 7.49
C VAL A 86 -6.32 3.38 7.43
N VAL A 87 -5.50 4.06 6.65
CA VAL A 87 -5.48 5.52 6.51
C VAL A 87 -5.34 5.90 5.05
N SER A 88 -5.73 7.11 4.66
CA SER A 88 -5.60 7.65 3.32
C SER A 88 -5.53 9.17 3.34
N ASP A 89 -5.08 9.75 2.24
CA ASP A 89 -5.24 11.17 1.94
C ASP A 89 -4.68 12.07 3.08
N LEU A 90 -3.37 11.87 3.39
CA LEU A 90 -2.65 12.63 4.41
C LEU A 90 -2.30 14.04 3.92
N HIS A 91 -2.02 14.20 2.64
CA HIS A 91 -1.64 15.44 1.98
C HIS A 91 -0.58 16.25 2.74
N LEU A 92 0.50 15.56 3.17
CA LEU A 92 1.61 16.21 3.87
C LEU A 92 2.25 17.29 3.00
N GLY A 93 2.52 18.44 3.58
CA GLY A 93 2.99 19.64 2.88
C GLY A 93 1.88 20.60 2.47
N SER A 94 0.60 20.29 2.72
CA SER A 94 -0.51 21.25 2.59
C SER A 94 -0.72 22.05 3.87
N TYR A 95 -1.46 23.16 3.79
CA TYR A 95 -1.94 23.88 4.98
C TYR A 95 -3.00 23.11 5.78
N LEU A 96 -3.59 22.09 5.17
CA LEU A 96 -4.68 21.29 5.73
C LEU A 96 -4.21 19.90 6.17
N GLU A 97 -2.90 19.68 6.22
CA GLU A 97 -2.35 18.44 6.78
C GLU A 97 -2.65 18.32 8.28
N ARG A 98 -2.79 17.09 8.76
CA ARG A 98 -3.03 16.79 10.18
C ARG A 98 -1.95 15.83 10.70
N LEU A 99 -0.71 16.35 10.74
CA LEU A 99 0.43 15.60 11.29
C LEU A 99 0.23 15.24 12.77
N ASP A 100 -0.50 16.07 13.51
CA ASP A 100 -0.92 15.77 14.88
C ASP A 100 -1.78 14.51 14.95
N CYS A 101 -2.77 14.37 14.04
CA CYS A 101 -3.62 13.19 13.96
C CYS A 101 -2.82 11.93 13.56
N LEU A 102 -1.85 12.08 12.66
CA LEU A 102 -0.97 10.98 12.25
C LEU A 102 -0.11 10.49 13.43
N ASN A 103 0.42 11.38 14.24
CA ASN A 103 1.16 11.03 15.46
C ASN A 103 0.26 10.30 16.47
N LEU A 104 -0.95 10.81 16.72
CA LEU A 104 -1.92 10.15 17.61
C LEU A 104 -2.32 8.75 17.10
N MET A 105 -2.44 8.57 15.78
CA MET A 105 -2.68 7.26 15.18
C MET A 105 -1.54 6.29 15.48
N TYR A 106 -0.28 6.74 15.43
CA TYR A 106 0.87 5.92 15.82
C TYR A 106 0.88 5.58 17.30
N ASP A 107 0.58 6.54 18.18
CA ASP A 107 0.43 6.29 19.61
C ASP A 107 -0.68 5.26 19.88
N TYR A 108 -1.77 5.32 19.11
CA TYR A 108 -2.85 4.33 19.18
C TYR A 108 -2.36 2.94 18.73
N CYS A 109 -1.57 2.83 17.67
CA CYS A 109 -0.94 1.57 17.25
C CYS A 109 -0.12 0.96 18.39
N ILE A 110 0.79 1.74 18.95
CA ILE A 110 1.70 1.28 20.03
C ILE A 110 0.90 0.83 21.25
N LYS A 111 -0.10 1.61 21.66
CA LYS A 111 -0.92 1.31 22.83
C LYS A 111 -1.78 0.04 22.67
N ASN A 112 -2.20 -0.27 21.44
CA ASN A 112 -3.10 -1.38 21.14
C ASN A 112 -2.40 -2.58 20.49
N ASP A 113 -1.06 -2.60 20.47
CA ASP A 113 -0.24 -3.68 19.89
C ASP A 113 -0.58 -3.96 18.42
N ILE A 114 -0.80 -2.87 17.64
CA ILE A 114 -1.08 -2.93 16.20
C ILE A 114 0.21 -2.63 15.45
N HIS A 115 0.66 -3.54 14.62
CA HIS A 115 1.96 -3.47 13.96
C HIS A 115 1.88 -3.16 12.46
N ILE A 116 0.67 -3.16 11.89
CA ILE A 116 0.46 -2.95 10.46
C ILE A 116 -0.40 -1.71 10.24
N ILE A 117 0.10 -0.82 9.37
CA ILE A 117 -0.65 0.30 8.83
C ILE A 117 -0.76 0.09 7.32
N ILE A 118 -1.95 0.26 6.77
CA ILE A 118 -2.21 0.26 5.33
C ILE A 118 -2.59 1.68 4.94
N ASN A 119 -1.83 2.28 4.02
CA ASN A 119 -2.11 3.61 3.51
C ASN A 119 -2.61 3.53 2.06
N ALA A 120 -3.81 4.04 1.83
CA ALA A 120 -4.47 3.98 0.54
C ALA A 120 -4.20 5.20 -0.36
N GLY A 121 -3.07 5.89 -0.17
CA GLY A 121 -2.53 6.90 -1.09
C GLY A 121 -2.63 8.34 -0.63
N ASP A 122 -2.07 9.23 -1.43
CA ASP A 122 -1.92 10.66 -1.21
C ASP A 122 -1.21 10.98 0.12
N LEU A 123 0.05 10.51 0.21
CA LEU A 123 0.94 10.81 1.33
C LEU A 123 1.33 12.27 1.37
N VAL A 124 1.70 12.82 0.20
CA VAL A 124 2.08 14.22 0.02
C VAL A 124 1.00 14.97 -0.75
N ASN A 125 1.06 16.32 -0.69
CA ASN A 125 0.04 17.14 -1.35
C ASN A 125 0.26 17.30 -2.86
N GLY A 126 1.45 17.00 -3.39
CA GLY A 126 1.77 17.35 -4.79
C GLY A 126 1.75 18.86 -5.02
N MET A 127 1.54 19.29 -6.28
CA MET A 127 1.58 20.71 -6.65
C MET A 127 0.25 21.20 -7.22
N PHE A 128 -0.79 20.39 -7.25
CA PHE A 128 -2.11 20.75 -7.77
C PHE A 128 -3.23 20.56 -6.73
N GLY A 129 -4.26 21.36 -6.86
CA GLY A 129 -5.57 21.19 -6.22
C GLY A 129 -5.74 21.80 -4.84
N CYS A 130 -4.76 21.73 -3.96
CA CYS A 130 -4.87 22.26 -2.58
C CYS A 130 -3.80 23.30 -2.29
N PRO A 131 -4.08 24.25 -1.39
CA PRO A 131 -3.07 25.22 -0.98
C PRO A 131 -1.87 24.52 -0.35
N ASN A 132 -0.68 24.80 -0.88
CA ASN A 132 0.58 24.23 -0.42
C ASN A 132 1.24 25.10 0.63
N ASN A 133 1.66 24.49 1.73
CA ASN A 133 2.63 25.04 2.66
C ASN A 133 4.07 24.82 2.13
N ILE A 134 4.28 23.71 1.41
CA ILE A 134 5.57 23.35 0.82
C ILE A 134 5.39 23.27 -0.71
N CYS A 135 6.03 24.17 -1.45
CA CYS A 135 5.86 24.37 -2.89
C CYS A 135 7.00 23.77 -3.74
N SER A 136 7.51 22.59 -3.36
CA SER A 136 8.52 21.85 -4.11
C SER A 136 8.39 20.35 -3.85
N TYR A 137 8.46 19.53 -4.88
CA TYR A 137 8.37 18.07 -4.75
C TYR A 137 9.49 17.50 -3.88
N GLU A 138 10.72 18.01 -4.05
CA GLU A 138 11.87 17.58 -3.26
C GLU A 138 11.73 17.94 -1.79
N GLU A 139 11.17 19.12 -1.50
CA GLU A 139 10.93 19.55 -0.12
C GLU A 139 9.79 18.77 0.51
N GLN A 140 8.71 18.47 -0.23
CA GLN A 140 7.65 17.59 0.25
C GLN A 140 8.16 16.18 0.53
N ALA A 141 9.02 15.62 -0.33
CA ALA A 141 9.64 14.32 -0.10
C ALA A 141 10.55 14.33 1.14
N ARG A 142 11.38 15.38 1.33
CA ARG A 142 12.20 15.53 2.55
C ARG A 142 11.35 15.71 3.80
N TYR A 143 10.27 16.48 3.70
CA TYR A 143 9.32 16.70 4.78
C TYR A 143 8.66 15.38 5.20
N LEU A 144 8.17 14.60 4.25
CA LEU A 144 7.62 13.26 4.47
C LEU A 144 8.64 12.36 5.19
N LEU A 145 9.86 12.25 4.67
CA LEU A 145 10.91 11.40 5.28
C LEU A 145 11.26 11.80 6.72
N LYS A 146 11.16 13.08 7.04
CA LYS A 146 11.51 13.63 8.36
C LYS A 146 10.36 13.51 9.36
N ASN A 147 9.13 13.78 8.94
CA ASN A 147 7.99 13.99 9.83
C ASN A 147 7.02 12.81 9.89
N TYR A 148 7.02 11.93 8.88
CA TYR A 148 6.22 10.70 8.96
C TYR A 148 6.70 9.85 10.13
N PRO A 149 5.85 9.51 11.10
CA PRO A 149 6.26 8.83 12.32
C PRO A 149 6.99 7.51 12.05
N PHE A 150 7.74 7.05 13.00
CA PHE A 150 8.49 5.81 12.94
C PHE A 150 8.41 5.06 14.27
N ASP A 151 8.05 3.80 14.20
CA ASP A 151 8.29 2.82 15.26
C ASP A 151 8.92 1.56 14.65
N LYS A 152 9.85 0.94 15.37
CA LYS A 152 10.59 -0.24 14.89
C LYS A 152 9.73 -1.49 14.69
N ASN A 153 8.55 -1.53 15.28
CA ASN A 153 7.61 -2.65 15.24
C ASN A 153 6.36 -2.33 14.40
N ILE A 154 6.34 -1.21 13.67
CA ILE A 154 5.22 -0.82 12.81
C ILE A 154 5.68 -0.81 11.35
N LEU A 155 4.98 -1.55 10.50
CA LEU A 155 5.17 -1.56 9.05
C LEU A 155 4.01 -0.82 8.37
N ASN A 156 4.35 0.00 7.38
CA ASN A 156 3.40 0.75 6.57
C ASN A 156 3.40 0.21 5.14
N PHE A 157 2.30 -0.36 4.69
CA PHE A 157 2.09 -0.77 3.30
C PHE A 157 1.35 0.36 2.58
N VAL A 158 1.98 0.95 1.57
CA VAL A 158 1.53 2.21 0.98
C VAL A 158 1.29 2.07 -0.52
N THR A 159 0.07 2.32 -0.96
CA THR A 159 -0.22 2.62 -2.36
C THR A 159 -0.07 4.12 -2.57
N LEU A 160 0.57 4.55 -3.65
CA LEU A 160 0.77 5.95 -3.95
C LEU A 160 -0.37 6.46 -4.83
N GLY A 161 -0.95 7.61 -4.44
CA GLY A 161 -2.10 8.21 -5.09
C GLY A 161 -1.74 9.21 -6.20
N ASN A 162 -2.74 9.97 -6.65
CA ASN A 162 -2.55 10.94 -7.74
C ASN A 162 -1.68 12.13 -7.34
N HIS A 163 -1.76 12.58 -6.09
CA HIS A 163 -0.91 13.66 -5.58
C HIS A 163 0.54 13.20 -5.42
N ASP A 164 0.77 11.96 -5.00
CA ASP A 164 2.11 11.37 -4.93
C ASP A 164 2.73 11.19 -6.32
N ALA A 165 1.90 10.78 -7.30
CA ALA A 165 2.32 10.54 -8.68
C ALA A 165 2.63 11.84 -9.45
N ASP A 166 2.14 12.98 -8.99
CA ASP A 166 2.39 14.29 -9.59
C ASP A 166 3.90 14.58 -9.66
N SER A 167 4.65 14.26 -8.62
CA SER A 167 6.11 14.43 -8.61
C SER A 167 6.81 13.61 -9.70
N LEU A 168 6.35 12.39 -9.94
CA LEU A 168 6.91 11.51 -10.96
C LEU A 168 6.61 12.02 -12.38
N PHE A 169 5.36 12.43 -12.64
CA PHE A 169 4.93 12.89 -13.97
C PHE A 169 5.44 14.28 -14.31
N SER A 170 5.53 15.18 -13.33
CA SER A 170 5.87 16.58 -13.55
C SER A 170 7.36 16.87 -13.45
N SER A 171 8.11 16.12 -12.62
CA SER A 171 9.54 16.38 -12.40
C SER A 171 10.45 15.14 -12.52
N GLY A 172 9.88 13.95 -12.70
CA GLY A 172 10.64 12.70 -12.72
C GLY A 172 11.07 12.23 -11.32
N LEU A 173 10.62 12.88 -10.24
CA LEU A 173 10.94 12.49 -8.86
C LEU A 173 10.07 11.30 -8.44
N ASP A 174 10.68 10.13 -8.32
CA ASP A 174 10.01 8.87 -7.97
C ASP A 174 9.92 8.71 -6.45
N LEU A 175 8.77 9.07 -5.88
CA LEU A 175 8.53 8.98 -4.44
C LEU A 175 8.58 7.54 -3.92
N ALA A 176 8.12 6.56 -4.72
CA ALA A 176 8.20 5.14 -4.36
C ALA A 176 9.65 4.71 -4.11
N LYS A 177 10.56 5.05 -5.03
CA LYS A 177 12.00 4.77 -4.87
C LYS A 177 12.59 5.49 -3.69
N ILE A 178 12.24 6.77 -3.48
CA ILE A 178 12.71 7.55 -2.33
C ILE A 178 12.33 6.86 -1.02
N LEU A 179 11.07 6.44 -0.87
CA LEU A 179 10.58 5.71 0.31
C LEU A 179 11.30 4.37 0.46
N TYR A 180 11.35 3.58 -0.59
CA TYR A 180 12.00 2.25 -0.57
C TYR A 180 13.44 2.28 -0.06
N TYR A 181 14.23 3.29 -0.48
CA TYR A 181 15.64 3.39 -0.12
C TYR A 181 15.91 4.11 1.21
N ASN A 182 14.98 4.90 1.73
CA ASN A 182 15.21 5.71 2.92
C ASN A 182 14.38 5.28 4.14
N ARG A 183 13.27 4.57 3.94
CA ARG A 183 12.34 4.13 5.00
C ARG A 183 12.05 2.64 4.85
N HIS A 184 12.69 1.82 5.68
CA HIS A 184 12.51 0.35 5.62
C HIS A 184 11.20 -0.11 6.25
N ASP A 185 10.61 0.71 7.09
CA ASP A 185 9.28 0.55 7.69
C ASP A 185 8.14 0.93 6.74
N ILE A 186 8.43 1.61 5.62
CA ILE A 186 7.46 1.95 4.58
C ILE A 186 7.69 1.05 3.36
N VAL A 187 6.66 0.34 2.95
CA VAL A 187 6.65 -0.62 1.84
C VAL A 187 5.80 -0.04 0.72
N PRO A 188 6.39 0.61 -0.29
CA PRO A 188 5.64 1.09 -1.45
C PRO A 188 5.09 -0.10 -2.24
N LEU A 189 3.77 -0.14 -2.44
CA LEU A 189 3.07 -1.19 -3.18
C LEU A 189 2.96 -0.88 -4.67
N GLY A 190 3.12 0.39 -5.03
CA GLY A 190 3.00 0.90 -6.39
C GLY A 190 2.16 2.17 -6.46
N TYR A 191 2.07 2.73 -7.67
CA TYR A 191 1.21 3.86 -7.97
C TYR A 191 -0.17 3.38 -8.40
N ALA A 192 -1.23 4.06 -7.98
CA ALA A 192 -2.64 3.78 -8.24
C ALA A 192 -3.20 2.51 -7.61
N SER A 193 -2.44 1.46 -7.50
CA SER A 193 -2.88 0.21 -6.86
C SER A 193 -1.71 -0.63 -6.38
N GLY A 194 -1.98 -1.46 -5.38
CA GLY A 194 -1.05 -2.45 -4.88
C GLY A 194 -1.79 -3.55 -4.14
N LYS A 195 -1.13 -4.67 -3.90
CA LYS A 195 -1.72 -5.83 -3.22
C LYS A 195 -0.90 -6.24 -2.02
N ILE A 196 -1.60 -6.73 -1.00
CA ILE A 196 -1.05 -7.40 0.17
C ILE A 196 -1.68 -8.79 0.25
N ASP A 197 -0.88 -9.80 0.51
CA ASP A 197 -1.34 -11.15 0.80
C ASP A 197 -1.26 -11.43 2.31
N VAL A 198 -2.35 -11.92 2.89
CA VAL A 198 -2.42 -12.36 4.28
C VAL A 198 -3.04 -13.74 4.32
N LYS A 199 -2.31 -14.75 4.75
CA LYS A 199 -2.73 -16.16 4.79
C LYS A 199 -3.21 -16.72 3.44
N GLY A 200 -2.76 -16.15 2.31
CA GLY A 200 -3.19 -16.54 0.96
C GLY A 200 -4.43 -15.81 0.44
N GLU A 201 -5.00 -14.93 1.25
CA GLU A 201 -6.07 -14.02 0.83
C GLU A 201 -5.49 -12.67 0.42
N SER A 202 -5.96 -12.14 -0.72
CA SER A 202 -5.45 -10.90 -1.29
C SER A 202 -6.32 -9.70 -0.93
N ILE A 203 -5.69 -8.66 -0.42
CA ILE A 203 -6.27 -7.33 -0.21
C ILE A 203 -5.73 -6.41 -1.29
N LEU A 204 -6.60 -5.80 -2.06
CA LEU A 204 -6.26 -4.82 -3.08
C LEU A 204 -6.44 -3.41 -2.51
N ILE A 205 -5.41 -2.59 -2.59
CA ILE A 205 -5.44 -1.19 -2.19
C ILE A 205 -5.43 -0.35 -3.46
N LYS A 206 -6.35 0.59 -3.58
CA LYS A 206 -6.50 1.46 -4.76
C LYS A 206 -6.51 2.93 -4.38
N HIS A 207 -5.90 3.73 -5.25
CA HIS A 207 -6.07 5.18 -5.26
C HIS A 207 -6.21 5.67 -6.69
N ARG A 208 -7.26 6.43 -7.00
CA ARG A 208 -7.57 6.84 -8.38
C ARG A 208 -6.49 7.76 -8.94
N ILE A 209 -5.98 7.45 -10.15
CA ILE A 209 -5.11 8.32 -10.95
C ILE A 209 -5.78 8.57 -12.30
N LYS A 210 -5.91 9.82 -12.73
CA LYS A 210 -6.63 10.20 -13.96
C LYS A 210 -6.13 9.52 -15.24
N SER A 211 -4.82 9.23 -15.32
CA SER A 211 -4.20 8.63 -16.50
C SER A 211 -4.55 7.14 -16.72
N GLN A 212 -5.17 6.49 -15.76
CA GLN A 212 -5.49 5.04 -15.84
C GLN A 212 -6.97 4.74 -16.15
N GLN A 213 -7.76 5.73 -16.57
CA GLN A 213 -9.17 5.50 -16.89
C GLN A 213 -9.40 4.52 -18.06
N SER A 214 -8.39 4.31 -18.93
CA SER A 214 -8.49 3.41 -20.10
C SER A 214 -8.15 1.95 -19.85
N ASN A 215 -7.55 1.58 -18.72
CA ASN A 215 -7.06 0.22 -18.43
C ASN A 215 -7.82 -0.49 -17.30
N ASN A 216 -9.00 0.03 -16.88
CA ASN A 216 -9.80 -0.57 -15.80
C ASN A 216 -10.36 -1.97 -16.13
N SER A 217 -10.35 -2.40 -17.39
CA SER A 217 -10.84 -3.72 -17.80
C SER A 217 -10.07 -4.90 -17.19
N ASN A 218 -8.80 -4.71 -16.81
CA ASN A 218 -7.98 -5.76 -16.19
C ASN A 218 -8.20 -5.87 -14.66
N LEU A 219 -8.83 -4.87 -14.02
CA LEU A 219 -9.09 -4.86 -12.58
C LEU A 219 -10.47 -5.43 -12.22
N GLU A 220 -11.38 -5.59 -13.20
CA GLU A 220 -12.71 -6.17 -12.99
C GLU A 220 -12.66 -7.68 -12.73
N ASN A 221 -11.57 -8.36 -13.11
CA ASN A 221 -11.33 -9.77 -12.86
C ASN A 221 -10.40 -10.04 -11.66
N ASP A 222 -10.18 -9.04 -10.80
CA ASP A 222 -9.31 -9.21 -9.64
C ASP A 222 -9.96 -10.14 -8.60
N SER A 223 -9.21 -11.18 -8.21
CA SER A 223 -9.66 -12.19 -7.25
C SER A 223 -9.54 -11.78 -5.79
N SER A 224 -9.17 -10.53 -5.51
CA SER A 224 -9.06 -10.02 -4.13
C SER A 224 -10.42 -10.04 -3.45
N PHE A 225 -10.48 -10.56 -2.21
CA PHE A 225 -11.74 -10.61 -1.46
C PHE A 225 -12.14 -9.24 -0.92
N LEU A 226 -11.17 -8.35 -0.73
CA LEU A 226 -11.32 -7.02 -0.17
C LEU A 226 -10.60 -5.98 -1.02
N VAL A 227 -11.23 -4.82 -1.20
CA VAL A 227 -10.66 -3.65 -1.87
C VAL A 227 -10.75 -2.45 -0.94
N LEU A 228 -9.62 -1.84 -0.63
CA LEU A 228 -9.51 -0.58 0.11
C LEU A 228 -9.30 0.56 -0.88
N ASN A 229 -10.16 1.58 -0.85
CA ASN A 229 -10.15 2.67 -1.81
C ASN A 229 -9.91 4.02 -1.11
N GLY A 230 -8.83 4.74 -1.43
CA GLY A 230 -8.60 6.13 -1.06
C GLY A 230 -9.31 7.13 -1.97
N HIS A 231 -8.86 8.39 -1.98
CA HIS A 231 -9.25 9.47 -2.89
C HIS A 231 -10.58 10.17 -2.61
N LEU A 232 -11.57 9.52 -2.04
CA LEU A 232 -12.91 10.13 -1.87
C LEU A 232 -13.09 10.84 -0.52
N HIS A 233 -12.11 10.79 0.35
CA HIS A 233 -12.07 11.44 1.68
C HIS A 233 -13.24 11.08 2.60
N LYS A 234 -13.95 9.99 2.35
CA LYS A 234 -15.13 9.58 3.14
C LYS A 234 -15.13 8.09 3.41
N PHE A 235 -15.64 7.71 4.59
CA PHE A 235 -15.90 6.32 4.89
C PHE A 235 -17.18 5.86 4.22
N SER A 236 -17.12 4.75 3.52
CA SER A 236 -18.29 4.00 3.09
C SER A 236 -17.93 2.55 2.77
N VAL A 237 -18.90 1.67 2.84
CA VAL A 237 -18.77 0.25 2.54
C VAL A 237 -19.76 -0.14 1.46
N SER A 238 -19.32 -0.91 0.49
CA SER A 238 -20.21 -1.53 -0.51
C SER A 238 -19.80 -2.97 -0.77
N ASN A 239 -20.80 -3.81 -1.05
CA ASN A 239 -20.61 -5.23 -1.35
C ASN A 239 -21.24 -5.56 -2.71
N THR A 240 -20.61 -5.09 -3.77
CA THR A 240 -21.01 -5.34 -5.16
C THR A 240 -20.03 -6.32 -5.82
N GLY A 241 -20.07 -7.56 -5.38
CA GLY A 241 -19.19 -8.63 -5.88
C GLY A 241 -17.94 -8.86 -5.02
N ASN A 242 -17.10 -7.86 -4.81
CA ASN A 242 -16.04 -7.84 -3.81
C ASN A 242 -16.40 -6.87 -2.70
N LEU A 243 -15.88 -7.09 -1.49
CA LEU A 243 -16.04 -6.16 -0.40
C LEU A 243 -15.19 -4.90 -0.68
N ASN A 244 -15.84 -3.75 -0.82
CA ASN A 244 -15.19 -2.47 -1.07
C ASN A 244 -15.35 -1.57 0.16
N ILE A 245 -14.24 -1.06 0.69
CA ILE A 245 -14.19 -0.10 1.77
C ILE A 245 -13.53 1.17 1.24
N TYR A 246 -14.23 2.30 1.31
CA TYR A 246 -13.67 3.60 1.05
C TYR A 246 -13.10 4.17 2.33
N VAL A 247 -11.82 4.53 2.26
CA VAL A 247 -11.02 4.98 3.41
C VAL A 247 -11.20 6.48 3.58
N PRO A 248 -11.51 6.97 4.78
CA PRO A 248 -11.63 8.40 5.02
C PRO A 248 -10.26 9.09 4.98
N SER A 249 -10.27 10.42 4.78
CA SER A 249 -9.06 11.24 4.84
C SER A 249 -8.61 11.49 6.28
N LEU A 250 -7.29 11.53 6.48
CA LEU A 250 -6.69 12.02 7.73
C LEU A 250 -6.27 13.50 7.64
N SER A 251 -6.64 14.23 6.60
CA SER A 251 -6.43 15.68 6.47
C SER A 251 -7.73 16.46 6.66
N ASP A 252 -7.63 17.78 6.83
CA ASP A 252 -8.78 18.71 6.87
C ASP A 252 -9.24 19.12 5.45
N ILE A 253 -8.79 18.44 4.40
CA ILE A 253 -9.19 18.71 3.03
C ILE A 253 -10.60 18.23 2.78
N VAL A 254 -11.49 19.18 2.44
CA VAL A 254 -12.89 18.92 2.10
C VAL A 254 -13.04 18.96 0.57
N LEU A 255 -13.53 17.90 -0.02
CA LEU A 255 -13.86 17.87 -1.45
C LEU A 255 -15.18 18.59 -1.71
N GLU A 256 -15.34 19.19 -2.89
CA GLU A 256 -16.46 20.10 -3.25
C GLU A 256 -17.87 19.54 -2.98
N ASN A 257 -18.05 18.25 -2.89
CA ASN A 257 -19.35 17.61 -2.63
C ASN A 257 -19.38 16.80 -1.33
N ALA A 258 -18.41 17.01 -0.43
CA ALA A 258 -18.36 16.32 0.86
C ALA A 258 -18.92 17.26 1.96
N SER A 259 -19.85 16.78 2.76
CA SER A 259 -20.15 17.36 4.07
C SER A 259 -18.88 17.35 4.93
N ASN A 260 -18.71 18.32 5.82
CA ASN A 260 -17.55 18.48 6.71
C ASN A 260 -16.96 17.14 7.13
N THR A 261 -15.78 16.81 6.56
CA THR A 261 -15.05 15.58 6.90
C THR A 261 -14.21 15.87 8.14
N ILE A 262 -14.38 15.03 9.15
CA ILE A 262 -13.51 15.05 10.34
C ILE A 262 -12.36 14.10 10.04
N PRO A 263 -11.09 14.50 10.28
CA PRO A 263 -9.94 13.63 10.12
C PRO A 263 -10.14 12.29 10.81
N SER A 264 -10.07 11.22 10.09
CA SER A 264 -10.37 9.89 10.59
C SER A 264 -9.57 8.81 9.89
N PHE A 265 -9.48 7.66 10.54
CA PHE A 265 -8.85 6.44 10.04
C PHE A 265 -9.68 5.23 10.47
N LEU A 266 -9.35 4.06 9.94
CA LEU A 266 -10.07 2.84 10.25
C LEU A 266 -9.19 1.91 11.09
N LYS A 267 -9.75 1.31 12.13
CA LYS A 267 -9.24 0.08 12.72
C LYS A 267 -9.93 -1.08 12.01
N PHE A 268 -9.15 -1.99 11.51
CA PHE A 268 -9.56 -3.02 10.61
C PHE A 268 -9.12 -4.38 11.15
N GLN A 269 -10.02 -5.33 11.17
CA GLN A 269 -9.75 -6.68 11.65
C GLN A 269 -10.33 -7.71 10.69
N ILE A 270 -9.51 -8.69 10.30
CA ILE A 270 -9.95 -9.86 9.54
C ILE A 270 -9.85 -11.09 10.42
N THR A 271 -10.94 -11.84 10.53
CA THR A 271 -10.94 -13.16 11.16
C THR A 271 -10.89 -14.23 10.08
N PHE A 272 -9.98 -15.18 10.26
CA PHE A 272 -9.78 -16.30 9.35
C PHE A 272 -10.36 -17.59 9.91
N SER A 273 -11.00 -18.37 9.04
CA SER A 273 -11.32 -19.78 9.27
C SER A 273 -10.37 -20.62 8.42
N GLY A 274 -9.33 -21.17 9.04
CA GLY A 274 -8.19 -21.75 8.32
C GLY A 274 -7.42 -20.66 7.54
N HIS A 275 -7.39 -20.80 6.22
CA HIS A 275 -6.76 -19.81 5.33
C HIS A 275 -7.74 -18.82 4.72
N MET A 276 -9.05 -19.00 4.92
CA MET A 276 -10.07 -18.18 4.29
C MET A 276 -10.55 -17.08 5.23
N ALA A 277 -10.62 -15.86 4.74
CA ALA A 277 -11.24 -14.75 5.45
C ALA A 277 -12.73 -15.04 5.64
N SER A 278 -13.23 -14.94 6.86
CA SER A 278 -14.63 -15.23 7.21
C SER A 278 -15.39 -13.98 7.67
N LEU A 279 -14.71 -13.07 8.34
CA LEU A 279 -15.28 -11.87 8.91
C LEU A 279 -14.33 -10.70 8.75
N VAL A 280 -14.88 -9.53 8.49
CA VAL A 280 -14.17 -8.25 8.48
C VAL A 280 -14.89 -7.27 9.40
N ASP A 281 -14.23 -6.86 10.47
CA ASP A 281 -14.69 -5.81 11.36
C ASP A 281 -13.96 -4.51 11.05
N VAL A 282 -14.71 -3.42 10.98
CA VAL A 282 -14.20 -2.08 10.68
C VAL A 282 -14.76 -1.10 11.68
N GLU A 283 -13.88 -0.45 12.43
CA GLU A 283 -14.22 0.66 13.32
C GLU A 283 -13.71 1.97 12.69
N GLN A 284 -14.58 2.96 12.52
CA GLN A 284 -14.15 4.31 12.14
C GLN A 284 -13.76 5.09 13.39
N LEU A 285 -12.52 5.58 13.40
CA LEU A 285 -11.92 6.33 14.50
C LEU A 285 -11.69 7.77 14.05
N ILE A 286 -12.23 8.72 14.80
CA ILE A 286 -12.00 10.16 14.59
C ILE A 286 -10.99 10.70 15.58
N VAL A 287 -10.27 11.75 15.15
CA VAL A 287 -9.40 12.53 16.03
C VAL A 287 -10.04 13.90 16.28
N SER A 288 -10.38 14.15 17.52
CA SER A 288 -10.94 15.43 17.97
C SER A 288 -10.37 15.80 19.35
N ASN A 289 -9.94 17.06 19.51
CA ASN A 289 -9.38 17.56 20.77
C ASN A 289 -8.26 16.67 21.33
N ASN A 290 -7.34 16.23 20.48
CA ASN A 290 -6.23 15.32 20.80
C ASN A 290 -6.68 13.98 21.43
N LYS A 291 -7.87 13.53 21.10
CA LYS A 291 -8.41 12.23 21.53
C LYS A 291 -8.94 11.46 20.34
N ILE A 292 -8.80 10.15 20.43
CA ILE A 292 -9.36 9.22 19.46
C ILE A 292 -10.66 8.67 20.02
N SER A 293 -11.71 8.68 19.20
CA SER A 293 -13.04 8.17 19.55
C SER A 293 -13.60 7.33 18.42
N VAL A 294 -14.25 6.22 18.74
CA VAL A 294 -14.99 5.40 17.78
C VAL A 294 -16.32 6.10 17.47
N ILE A 295 -16.63 6.29 16.19
CA ILE A 295 -17.91 6.90 15.76
C ILE A 295 -18.80 5.92 14.98
N GLY A 296 -18.29 4.79 14.59
CA GLY A 296 -19.05 3.75 13.90
C GLY A 296 -18.26 2.45 13.85
N ASP A 297 -18.99 1.36 13.88
CA ASP A 297 -18.49 0.02 13.68
C ASP A 297 -19.34 -0.72 12.65
N THR A 298 -18.73 -1.61 11.91
CA THR A 298 -19.40 -2.42 10.88
C THR A 298 -18.75 -3.79 10.81
N THR A 299 -19.56 -4.82 10.97
CA THR A 299 -19.15 -6.21 10.78
C THR A 299 -19.65 -6.74 9.45
N LEU A 300 -18.76 -7.30 8.65
CA LEU A 300 -19.02 -7.76 7.29
C LEU A 300 -18.66 -9.24 7.18
N TYR A 301 -19.63 -10.05 6.76
CA TYR A 301 -19.40 -11.47 6.48
C TYR A 301 -18.84 -11.62 5.06
N VAL A 302 -17.71 -12.30 4.94
CA VAL A 302 -17.12 -12.63 3.64
C VAL A 302 -17.87 -13.85 3.11
N SER A 303 -18.67 -13.65 2.05
CA SER A 303 -19.31 -14.78 1.36
C SER A 303 -18.22 -15.57 0.63
N THR A 304 -18.02 -16.83 1.03
CA THR A 304 -17.18 -17.76 0.28
C THR A 304 -17.82 -17.99 -1.09
N LYS A 305 -17.30 -17.32 -2.12
CA LYS A 305 -17.52 -17.80 -3.48
C LYS A 305 -16.82 -19.16 -3.55
N THR A 306 -17.59 -20.25 -3.45
CA THR A 306 -17.11 -21.57 -3.84
C THR A 306 -16.50 -21.40 -5.23
N LYS A 307 -15.20 -21.63 -5.36
CA LYS A 307 -14.55 -21.84 -6.66
C LYS A 307 -15.23 -23.06 -7.26
N SER A 308 -16.36 -22.88 -7.96
CA SER A 308 -16.98 -23.93 -8.73
C SER A 308 -15.96 -24.28 -9.81
N GLU A 309 -15.53 -25.52 -9.75
CA GLU A 309 -14.72 -26.21 -10.72
C GLU A 309 -15.29 -26.00 -12.13
N ASN A 310 -14.74 -25.05 -12.87
CA ASN A 310 -14.86 -25.03 -14.31
C ASN A 310 -13.83 -25.98 -14.88
N THR A 311 -14.05 -27.28 -14.62
CA THR A 311 -13.38 -28.35 -15.35
C THR A 311 -14.42 -29.05 -16.20
N LYS A 312 -14.24 -28.95 -17.53
CA LYS A 312 -14.83 -29.73 -18.59
C LYS A 312 -16.27 -29.42 -19.03
N GLN A 313 -16.33 -28.72 -20.16
CA GLN A 313 -17.03 -29.29 -21.32
C GLN A 313 -16.49 -28.69 -22.61
N SER A 314 -15.50 -29.38 -23.17
CA SER A 314 -15.17 -29.32 -24.59
C SER A 314 -16.24 -30.09 -25.33
N ASN A 315 -17.24 -29.43 -25.89
CA ASN A 315 -18.06 -30.03 -26.92
C ASN A 315 -17.64 -29.50 -28.27
N LYS A 316 -17.07 -30.44 -29.03
CA LYS A 316 -16.90 -30.35 -30.48
C LYS A 316 -18.24 -30.00 -31.15
N GLN A 317 -18.23 -28.94 -31.91
CA GLN A 317 -19.01 -28.89 -33.15
C GLN A 317 -18.23 -28.15 -34.20
N SER A 318 -17.76 -28.95 -35.14
CA SER A 318 -17.29 -28.54 -36.45
C SER A 318 -18.46 -27.93 -37.24
N ASN A 319 -18.27 -26.74 -37.80
CA ASN A 319 -18.82 -26.47 -39.13
C ASN A 319 -18.03 -25.36 -39.82
N SER A 320 -17.63 -25.73 -40.98
CA SER A 320 -16.95 -25.07 -42.06
C SER A 320 -17.69 -23.83 -42.60
N ASN A 321 -16.98 -22.74 -42.91
CA ASN A 321 -16.75 -22.22 -44.26
C ASN A 321 -16.43 -20.69 -44.21
N PRO A 322 -15.98 -20.08 -45.31
CA PRO A 322 -14.64 -19.53 -45.40
C PRO A 322 -14.63 -17.98 -45.54
N PRO A 323 -13.50 -17.37 -45.89
CA PRO A 323 -13.23 -15.97 -45.60
C PRO A 323 -13.73 -15.02 -46.70
N ARG A 324 -14.06 -13.79 -46.34
CA ARG A 324 -14.14 -12.68 -47.28
C ARG A 324 -13.23 -11.51 -46.81
N ASN A 325 -12.19 -11.33 -47.61
CA ASN A 325 -11.41 -10.10 -47.72
C ASN A 325 -12.29 -8.90 -48.03
N LYS A 326 -11.97 -7.76 -47.47
CA LYS A 326 -11.94 -6.44 -48.10
C LYS A 326 -11.43 -5.45 -47.04
N THR A 327 -10.26 -4.95 -47.22
CA THR A 327 -9.76 -3.78 -47.96
C THR A 327 -9.43 -2.63 -47.01
N LEU A 328 -8.13 -2.38 -46.95
CA LEU A 328 -7.49 -1.16 -46.46
C LEU A 328 -8.16 0.08 -47.06
N GLU A 329 -8.46 1.08 -46.25
CA GLU A 329 -8.35 2.47 -46.72
C GLU A 329 -7.80 3.39 -45.61
N ARG A 330 -6.87 4.20 -46.08
CA ARG A 330 -6.09 5.24 -45.42
C ARG A 330 -7.00 6.35 -44.89
N VAL A 331 -6.71 6.88 -43.70
CA VAL A 331 -6.83 8.32 -43.49
C VAL A 331 -5.54 8.83 -42.85
N LYS A 332 -4.77 9.49 -43.69
CA LYS A 332 -3.69 10.43 -43.33
C LYS A 332 -4.29 11.84 -43.17
N ASN A 333 -3.69 12.57 -42.27
CA ASN A 333 -3.64 14.03 -42.15
C ASN A 333 -4.84 14.76 -41.59
N LYS A 334 -4.66 15.37 -40.40
CA LYS A 334 -4.61 16.81 -40.24
C LYS A 334 -4.56 17.22 -38.78
N TYR A 335 -3.48 17.76 -38.35
CA TYR A 335 -3.47 18.94 -37.49
C TYR A 335 -2.04 19.49 -37.45
N ILE A 336 -1.81 20.39 -38.39
CA ILE A 336 -0.81 21.44 -38.32
C ILE A 336 -1.63 22.75 -38.33
N GLY A 337 -1.39 23.60 -37.37
CA GLY A 337 -1.55 25.02 -37.55
C GLY A 337 -2.45 25.77 -36.58
N LYS A 338 -1.80 26.68 -35.84
CA LYS A 338 -2.20 28.04 -35.46
C LYS A 338 -3.16 28.18 -34.27
N HIS A 339 -2.77 28.77 -33.23
CA HIS A 339 -2.23 30.03 -32.74
C HIS A 339 -1.82 29.90 -31.29
#